data_35c841cf36e1000c27bce5e41fd92380
#
_entry.id   35c841cf36e1000c27bce5e41fd92380
#
_cell.length_a   1.000
_cell.length_b   1.000
_cell.length_c   1.000
_cell.angle_alpha   90.00
_cell.angle_beta   90.00
_cell.angle_gamma   90.00
#
_symmetry.space_group_name_H-M   'P 1'
#
loop_
_entity.id
_entity.type
_entity.pdbx_description
1 polymer ?
#
loop_
_entity_poly.entity_id
_entity_poly.type
_entity_poly.pdbx_seq_one_letter_code
_entity_poly.pdbx_strand_id
1 'polypeptide(L)'
;MIDFDTDSDQIKAKAEEQMVIVAGFMKEYPETTALVAGHTDDVGSPAYNMKLSQRRADCVMNTLITKFGIAKSRLSAKGYGDTRRLEYNTSAEGRKKNRRVEVWVDCVLVKN
;
A
#
# COMPACT_ATOMS: atom_id res chain seq x y z
N MET A 1 -7.79 1.42 0.42
CA MET A 1 -7.06 0.25 -0.14
C MET A 1 -6.81 0.43 -1.61
N ILE A 2 -5.64 0.08 -2.05
CA ILE A 2 -5.21 0.20 -3.44
C ILE A 2 -5.13 -1.21 -4.04
N ASP A 3 -5.95 -1.48 -5.07
CA ASP A 3 -6.02 -2.79 -5.70
C ASP A 3 -4.98 -2.97 -6.80
N PHE A 4 -4.54 -4.22 -6.99
CA PHE A 4 -3.60 -4.59 -8.04
C PHE A 4 -4.09 -5.79 -8.83
N ASP A 5 -3.77 -5.80 -10.12
CA ASP A 5 -3.99 -6.97 -10.97
C ASP A 5 -3.02 -8.09 -10.62
N THR A 6 -3.36 -9.31 -11.03
CA THR A 6 -2.49 -10.47 -10.85
C THR A 6 -1.12 -10.20 -11.47
N ASP A 7 -0.05 -10.54 -10.74
CA ASP A 7 1.33 -10.41 -11.21
C ASP A 7 1.70 -8.99 -11.68
N SER A 8 1.07 -7.96 -11.13
CA SER A 8 1.32 -6.57 -11.50
C SER A 8 1.65 -5.72 -10.29
N ASP A 9 2.59 -4.79 -10.47
CA ASP A 9 2.92 -3.73 -9.53
C ASP A 9 2.53 -2.34 -10.07
N GLN A 10 1.79 -2.30 -11.19
CA GLN A 10 1.34 -1.05 -11.78
C GLN A 10 0.16 -0.47 -11.03
N ILE A 11 0.24 0.83 -10.72
CA ILE A 11 -0.82 1.57 -10.04
C ILE A 11 -1.92 1.92 -11.05
N LYS A 12 -3.15 1.49 -10.74
CA LYS A 12 -4.32 1.79 -11.55
C LYS A 12 -4.75 3.24 -11.36
N ALA A 13 -5.41 3.81 -12.37
CA ALA A 13 -5.90 5.19 -12.31
C ALA A 13 -6.81 5.45 -11.09
N LYS A 14 -7.66 4.50 -10.70
CA LYS A 14 -8.52 4.63 -9.51
C LYS A 14 -7.75 4.76 -8.21
N ALA A 15 -6.54 4.21 -8.13
CA ALA A 15 -5.70 4.29 -6.95
C ALA A 15 -5.25 5.73 -6.67
N GLU A 16 -5.12 6.55 -7.68
CA GLU A 16 -4.72 7.95 -7.51
C GLU A 16 -5.72 8.73 -6.66
N GLU A 17 -7.01 8.45 -6.79
CA GLU A 17 -8.05 9.08 -5.98
C GLU A 17 -7.84 8.79 -4.49
N GLN A 18 -7.49 7.55 -4.15
CA GLN A 18 -7.20 7.15 -2.78
C GLN A 18 -5.91 7.80 -2.28
N MET A 19 -4.92 7.92 -3.14
CA MET A 19 -3.66 8.60 -2.78
C MET A 19 -3.85 10.08 -2.53
N VAL A 20 -4.73 10.75 -3.28
CA VAL A 20 -5.10 12.16 -3.04
C VAL A 20 -5.64 12.33 -1.62
N ILE A 21 -6.49 11.43 -1.18
CA ILE A 21 -7.08 11.47 0.17
C ILE A 21 -5.98 11.32 1.24
N VAL A 22 -5.11 10.33 1.08
CA VAL A 22 -4.00 10.08 2.02
C VAL A 22 -3.04 11.27 2.05
N ALA A 23 -2.64 11.76 0.89
CA ALA A 23 -1.71 12.88 0.79
C ALA A 23 -2.31 14.16 1.38
N GLY A 24 -3.58 14.41 1.11
CA GLY A 24 -4.31 15.56 1.67
C GLY A 24 -4.34 15.51 3.20
N PHE A 25 -4.64 14.36 3.77
CA PHE A 25 -4.62 14.16 5.22
C PHE A 25 -3.23 14.40 5.82
N MET A 26 -2.20 13.83 5.21
CA MET A 26 -0.83 13.98 5.72
C MET A 26 -0.31 15.40 5.60
N LYS A 27 -0.74 16.14 4.57
CA LYS A 27 -0.38 17.57 4.43
C LYS A 27 -1.08 18.44 5.45
N GLU A 28 -2.35 18.14 5.75
CA GLU A 28 -3.11 18.85 6.78
C GLU A 28 -2.57 18.59 8.18
N TYR A 29 -2.05 17.38 8.41
CA TYR A 29 -1.48 16.96 9.71
C TYR A 29 0.01 16.63 9.55
N PRO A 30 0.91 17.64 9.56
CA PRO A 30 2.33 17.44 9.22
C PRO A 30 3.10 16.50 10.13
N GLU A 31 2.58 16.21 11.34
CA GLU A 31 3.22 15.30 12.30
C GLU A 31 2.94 13.81 12.01
N THR A 32 2.05 13.52 11.06
CA THR A 32 1.70 12.15 10.76
C THR A 32 2.78 11.44 9.95
N THR A 33 2.93 10.14 10.20
CA THR A 33 3.76 9.23 9.40
C THR A 33 2.88 8.13 8.84
N ALA A 34 3.34 7.41 7.82
CA ALA A 34 2.57 6.34 7.23
C ALA A 34 3.44 5.13 6.90
N LEU A 35 2.86 3.94 7.12
CA LEU A 35 3.39 2.68 6.63
C LEU A 35 2.58 2.26 5.41
N VAL A 36 3.27 2.04 4.30
CA VAL A 36 2.69 1.51 3.07
C VAL A 36 2.90 0.00 3.06
N ALA A 37 1.82 -0.76 3.22
CA ALA A 37 1.87 -2.21 3.39
C ALA A 37 1.36 -2.92 2.14
N GLY A 38 2.24 -3.66 1.47
CA GLY A 38 1.92 -4.40 0.25
C GLY A 38 1.52 -5.84 0.54
N HIS A 39 0.53 -6.33 -0.19
CA HIS A 39 -0.01 -7.67 -0.04
C HIS A 39 -0.25 -8.33 -1.39
N THR A 40 -0.27 -9.67 -1.38
CA THR A 40 -0.60 -10.49 -2.54
C THR A 40 -1.67 -11.52 -2.19
N ASP A 41 -2.26 -12.14 -3.23
CA ASP A 41 -2.93 -13.43 -3.09
C ASP A 41 -1.87 -14.55 -3.02
N ASP A 42 -2.29 -15.81 -3.04
CA ASP A 42 -1.40 -16.96 -2.91
C ASP A 42 -0.98 -17.57 -4.26
N VAL A 43 -1.25 -16.92 -5.37
CA VAL A 43 -0.81 -17.37 -6.69
C VAL A 43 0.70 -17.13 -6.83
N GLY A 44 1.44 -18.20 -7.15
CA GLY A 44 2.89 -18.15 -7.25
C GLY A 44 3.60 -18.59 -5.95
N SER A 45 4.93 -18.53 -5.95
CA SER A 45 5.70 -18.94 -4.77
C SER A 45 5.65 -17.88 -3.67
N PRO A 46 5.77 -18.28 -2.39
CA PRO A 46 5.85 -17.32 -1.28
C PRO A 46 6.99 -16.32 -1.43
N ALA A 47 8.15 -16.75 -1.91
CA ALA A 47 9.29 -15.86 -2.13
C ALA A 47 9.01 -14.81 -3.21
N TYR A 48 8.38 -15.22 -4.32
CA TYR A 48 7.96 -14.31 -5.37
C TYR A 48 6.93 -13.29 -4.87
N ASN A 49 5.95 -13.77 -4.13
CA ASN A 49 4.89 -12.91 -3.58
C ASN A 49 5.43 -11.90 -2.57
N MET A 50 6.43 -12.28 -1.79
CA MET A 50 7.10 -11.34 -0.89
C MET A 50 7.75 -10.21 -1.67
N LYS A 51 8.46 -10.50 -2.76
CA LYS A 51 9.08 -9.50 -3.63
C LYS A 51 8.04 -8.63 -4.34
N LEU A 52 6.97 -9.24 -4.86
CA LEU A 52 5.90 -8.52 -5.55
C LEU A 52 5.21 -7.53 -4.60
N SER A 53 4.92 -7.96 -3.38
CA SER A 53 4.28 -7.10 -2.38
C SER A 53 5.16 -5.91 -2.00
N GLN A 54 6.48 -6.12 -1.90
CA GLN A 54 7.42 -5.03 -1.65
C GLN A 54 7.45 -4.04 -2.82
N ARG A 55 7.47 -4.53 -4.07
CA ARG A 55 7.41 -3.65 -5.24
C ARG A 55 6.12 -2.84 -5.29
N ARG A 56 4.99 -3.45 -4.96
CA ARG A 56 3.70 -2.75 -4.87
C ARG A 56 3.74 -1.63 -3.83
N ALA A 57 4.26 -1.93 -2.65
CA ALA A 57 4.41 -0.93 -1.59
C ALA A 57 5.37 0.20 -2.00
N ASP A 58 6.50 -0.16 -2.61
CA ASP A 58 7.49 0.83 -3.08
C ASP A 58 6.90 1.75 -4.17
N CYS A 59 6.12 1.20 -5.09
CA CYS A 59 5.45 2.00 -6.14
C CYS A 59 4.48 3.02 -5.54
N VAL A 60 3.69 2.63 -4.57
CA VAL A 60 2.76 3.53 -3.89
C VAL A 60 3.53 4.61 -3.11
N MET A 61 4.55 4.20 -2.36
CA MET A 61 5.40 5.14 -1.61
C MET A 61 6.06 6.17 -2.55
N ASN A 62 6.68 5.70 -3.64
CA ASN A 62 7.33 6.58 -4.60
C ASN A 62 6.36 7.56 -5.25
N THR A 63 5.14 7.13 -5.54
CA THR A 63 4.11 8.01 -6.09
C THR A 63 3.70 9.09 -5.08
N LEU A 64 3.55 8.72 -3.81
CA LEU A 64 3.25 9.69 -2.75
C LEU A 64 4.37 10.74 -2.62
N ILE A 65 5.62 10.33 -2.80
CA ILE A 65 6.77 11.24 -2.74
C ILE A 65 6.82 12.14 -3.99
N THR A 66 6.81 11.55 -5.18
CA THR A 66 7.11 12.27 -6.42
C THR A 66 5.92 13.04 -6.97
N LYS A 67 4.72 12.49 -6.88
CA LYS A 67 3.52 13.11 -7.43
C LYS A 67 2.77 13.96 -6.41
N PHE A 68 2.74 13.54 -5.16
CA PHE A 68 1.97 14.22 -4.12
C PHE A 68 2.83 15.01 -3.14
N GLY A 69 4.14 14.95 -3.26
CA GLY A 69 5.05 15.79 -2.48
C GLY A 69 5.18 15.46 -1.00
N ILE A 70 4.86 14.22 -0.60
CA ILE A 70 5.04 13.78 0.78
C ILE A 70 6.53 13.50 1.02
N ALA A 71 7.09 14.02 2.11
CA ALA A 71 8.49 13.82 2.44
C ALA A 71 8.79 12.35 2.71
N LYS A 72 9.88 11.84 2.12
CA LYS A 72 10.31 10.44 2.27
C LYS A 72 10.47 10.04 3.73
N SER A 73 10.95 10.93 4.58
CA SER A 73 11.16 10.69 6.01
C SER A 73 9.87 10.37 6.78
N ARG A 74 8.72 10.67 6.20
CA ARG A 74 7.40 10.44 6.81
C ARG A 74 6.78 9.11 6.37
N LEU A 75 7.44 8.38 5.45
CA LEU A 75 6.90 7.18 4.83
C LEU A 75 7.84 6.00 5.03
N SER A 76 7.25 4.82 5.18
CA SER A 76 7.97 3.55 5.09
C SER A 76 7.14 2.57 4.26
N ALA A 77 7.79 1.62 3.61
CA ALA A 77 7.13 0.65 2.75
C ALA A 77 7.57 -0.77 3.13
N LYS A 78 6.61 -1.67 3.27
CA LYS A 78 6.88 -3.07 3.61
C LYS A 78 5.95 -4.01 2.86
N GLY A 79 6.53 -5.05 2.26
CA GLY A 79 5.80 -6.15 1.67
C GLY A 79 5.57 -7.28 2.67
N TYR A 80 4.37 -7.80 2.70
CA TYR A 80 3.98 -8.92 3.56
C TYR A 80 3.68 -10.20 2.76
N GLY A 81 3.78 -10.14 1.42
CA GLY A 81 3.45 -11.27 0.56
C GLY A 81 2.00 -11.70 0.75
N ASP A 82 1.77 -13.02 0.84
CA ASP A 82 0.46 -13.62 1.08
C ASP A 82 0.19 -13.95 2.56
N THR A 83 1.00 -13.42 3.47
CA THR A 83 0.95 -13.78 4.90
C THR A 83 -0.18 -13.11 5.67
N ARG A 84 -0.82 -12.07 5.11
CA ARG A 84 -1.86 -11.27 5.77
C ARG A 84 -3.09 -11.10 4.88
N ARG A 85 -3.76 -12.22 4.57
CA ARG A 85 -4.96 -12.19 3.72
C ARG A 85 -6.14 -11.51 4.42
N LEU A 86 -6.97 -10.81 3.64
CA LEU A 86 -8.27 -10.31 4.08
C LEU A 86 -9.36 -11.35 3.90
N GLU A 87 -9.25 -12.15 2.83
CA GLU A 87 -10.21 -13.16 2.46
C GLU A 87 -9.49 -14.46 2.14
N TYR A 88 -10.24 -15.57 2.09
CA TYR A 88 -9.68 -16.83 1.63
C TYR A 88 -9.34 -16.77 0.16
N ASN A 89 -8.21 -17.37 -0.24
CA ASN A 89 -7.75 -17.41 -1.64
C ASN A 89 -8.44 -18.51 -2.47
N THR A 90 -9.62 -18.96 -2.04
CA THR A 90 -10.36 -20.05 -2.70
C THR A 90 -11.24 -19.59 -3.84
N SER A 91 -11.40 -18.28 -4.03
CA SER A 91 -12.18 -17.70 -5.11
C SER A 91 -11.39 -16.57 -5.80
N ALA A 92 -11.77 -16.28 -7.04
CA ALA A 92 -11.18 -15.16 -7.76
C ALA A 92 -11.42 -13.83 -7.03
N GLU A 93 -12.59 -13.69 -6.43
CA GLU A 93 -12.98 -12.50 -5.70
C GLU A 93 -12.17 -12.32 -4.41
N GLY A 94 -11.97 -13.40 -3.65
CA GLY A 94 -11.13 -13.40 -2.45
C GLY A 94 -9.68 -13.06 -2.78
N ARG A 95 -9.12 -13.66 -3.83
CA ARG A 95 -7.77 -13.34 -4.31
C ARG A 95 -7.64 -11.88 -4.71
N LYS A 96 -8.65 -11.32 -5.40
CA LYS A 96 -8.65 -9.91 -5.77
C LYS A 96 -8.57 -8.99 -4.56
N LYS A 97 -9.30 -9.29 -3.49
CA LYS A 97 -9.25 -8.51 -2.25
C LYS A 97 -7.88 -8.58 -1.57
N ASN A 98 -7.17 -9.69 -1.72
CA ASN A 98 -5.85 -9.87 -1.14
C ASN A 98 -4.74 -9.13 -1.90
N ARG A 99 -4.93 -8.88 -3.21
CA ARG A 99 -3.98 -8.11 -4.03
C ARG A 99 -4.17 -6.62 -3.78
N ARG A 100 -3.51 -6.11 -2.74
CA ARG A 100 -3.74 -4.73 -2.29
C ARG A 100 -2.51 -4.10 -1.67
N VAL A 101 -2.55 -2.79 -1.58
CA VAL A 101 -1.67 -2.00 -0.70
C VAL A 101 -2.56 -1.23 0.27
N GLU A 102 -2.24 -1.31 1.53
CA GLU A 102 -2.88 -0.53 2.59
C GLU A 102 -1.92 0.56 3.04
N VAL A 103 -2.44 1.75 3.30
CA VAL A 103 -1.67 2.85 3.86
C VAL A 103 -2.16 3.11 5.29
N TRP A 104 -1.30 2.82 6.25
CA TRP A 104 -1.58 2.99 7.66
C TRP A 104 -0.96 4.29 8.14
N VAL A 105 -1.80 5.28 8.44
CA VAL A 105 -1.36 6.60 8.90
C VAL A 105 -1.40 6.64 10.42
N ASP A 106 -0.24 6.89 11.02
CA ASP A 106 -0.13 7.08 12.46
C ASP A 106 -0.26 8.55 12.81
N CYS A 107 -1.19 8.83 13.69
CA CYS A 107 -1.36 10.15 14.27
C CYS A 107 -0.56 10.24 15.56
N VAL A 108 0.43 11.11 15.57
CA VAL A 108 1.18 11.40 16.80
C VAL A 108 0.35 12.37 17.64
N LEU A 109 0.01 11.96 18.85
CA LEU A 109 -0.61 12.85 19.81
C LEU A 109 0.44 13.89 20.25
N VAL A 110 0.22 15.12 19.81
CA VAL A 110 1.04 16.24 20.28
C VAL A 110 0.62 16.54 21.73
N LYS A 111 1.50 16.29 22.66
CA LYS A 111 1.30 16.73 24.04
C LYS A 111 1.61 18.22 24.12
N ASN A 112 0.62 18.96 24.41
CA ASN A 112 0.80 20.36 24.79
C ASN A 112 1.25 20.46 26.25
#